data_fc39668dfd8cc670e5a94730b1c1e8d9
#
_entry.id   fc39668dfd8cc670e5a94730b1c1e8d9
#
_cell.length_a   1.000
_cell.length_b   1.000
_cell.length_c   1.000
_cell.angle_alpha   90.00
_cell.angle_beta   90.00
_cell.angle_gamma   90.00
#
_symmetry.space_group_name_H-M   'P 1'
#
loop_
_entity.id
_entity.type
_entity.pdbx_description
1 polymer ?
#
loop_
_entity_poly.entity_id
_entity_poly.type
_entity_poly.pdbx_seq_one_letter_code
_entity_poly.pdbx_strand_id
1 'polypeptide(L)'
;MQENVLKQRAPRNRTITLSDSDISNLKKRLIKINKLVSLEEIENKTIHQDIFGALDYLPESFVDLVFVDPPYNLNKNFNLTSFKEMDSEKYEQWLDSWIVKLIRILKPYASVYICGDWKSSGAIFNVAKKYFKIQNRITFEREKGRGAKSNWKNCSEDIWFCTLSDRYYFNVDAVKMKRKVVAPYKDGNG
;
A
#
# COMPACT_ATOMS: atom_id res chain seq x y z
N MET A 1 26.00 10.28 29.60
CA MET A 1 24.86 9.37 29.50
C MET A 1 23.63 10.24 29.36
N GLN A 2 23.04 10.36 28.14
CA GLN A 2 21.78 11.06 27.94
C GLN A 2 20.68 10.09 28.34
N GLU A 3 19.95 10.43 29.39
CA GLU A 3 18.70 9.71 29.74
C GLU A 3 17.72 9.81 28.59
N ASN A 4 17.36 8.67 28.03
CA ASN A 4 16.24 8.54 27.10
C ASN A 4 14.94 8.85 27.84
N VAL A 5 14.55 10.11 27.89
CA VAL A 5 13.26 10.52 28.39
C VAL A 5 12.21 9.91 27.44
N LEU A 6 11.60 8.81 27.87
CA LEU A 6 10.48 8.19 27.16
C LEU A 6 9.37 9.23 27.01
N LYS A 7 9.19 9.71 25.78
CA LYS A 7 8.20 10.71 25.45
C LYS A 7 6.81 10.17 25.84
N GLN A 8 6.17 10.81 26.82
CA GLN A 8 4.85 10.40 27.29
C GLN A 8 3.84 10.39 26.12
N ARG A 9 3.16 9.29 25.93
CA ARG A 9 2.20 9.12 24.83
C ARG A 9 0.95 9.98 25.07
N ALA A 10 0.42 10.55 23.99
CA ALA A 10 -0.88 11.20 24.04
C ALA A 10 -1.97 10.17 24.46
N PRO A 11 -2.96 10.54 25.28
CA PRO A 11 -3.97 9.61 25.82
C PRO A 11 -4.75 8.81 24.77
N ARG A 12 -4.85 9.32 23.53
CA ARG A 12 -5.52 8.68 22.39
C ARG A 12 -4.58 7.89 21.48
N ASN A 13 -3.30 7.81 21.82
CA ASN A 13 -2.34 7.04 21.02
C ASN A 13 -2.51 5.55 21.30
N ARG A 14 -3.14 4.83 20.35
CA ARG A 14 -3.37 3.38 20.41
C ARG A 14 -2.20 2.56 19.85
N THR A 15 -1.06 3.17 19.57
CA THR A 15 0.11 2.44 19.08
C THR A 15 0.54 1.38 20.09
N ILE A 16 0.63 0.14 19.66
CA ILE A 16 1.11 -0.96 20.49
C ILE A 16 2.57 -0.71 20.88
N THR A 17 2.88 -0.89 22.17
CA THR A 17 4.26 -0.90 22.66
C THR A 17 4.68 -2.33 22.84
N LEU A 18 5.84 -2.66 22.29
CA LEU A 18 6.44 -3.98 22.46
C LEU A 18 7.44 -3.90 23.62
N SER A 19 7.44 -4.92 24.48
CA SER A 19 8.53 -5.17 25.42
C SER A 19 9.74 -5.74 24.70
N ASP A 20 10.91 -5.74 25.33
CA ASP A 20 12.11 -6.36 24.75
C ASP A 20 11.91 -7.87 24.50
N SER A 21 11.15 -8.54 25.33
CA SER A 21 10.78 -9.94 25.14
C SER A 21 9.86 -10.11 23.92
N ASP A 22 8.88 -9.24 23.70
CA ASP A 22 8.03 -9.26 22.51
C ASP A 22 8.86 -9.04 21.24
N ILE A 23 9.76 -8.05 21.25
CA ILE A 23 10.66 -7.75 20.14
C ILE A 23 11.52 -8.98 19.82
N SER A 24 12.13 -9.60 20.83
CA SER A 24 12.95 -10.79 20.65
C SER A 24 12.16 -11.97 20.07
N ASN A 25 10.95 -12.21 20.56
CA ASN A 25 10.11 -13.31 20.11
C ASN A 25 9.54 -13.07 18.70
N LEU A 26 9.11 -11.83 18.39
CA LEU A 26 8.55 -11.50 17.08
C LEU A 26 9.62 -11.48 15.99
N LYS A 27 10.83 -11.02 16.30
CA LYS A 27 11.95 -11.06 15.34
C LYS A 27 12.27 -12.47 14.86
N LYS A 28 12.10 -13.49 15.69
CA LYS A 28 12.31 -14.91 15.31
C LYS A 28 11.32 -15.42 14.25
N ARG A 29 10.17 -14.73 14.08
CA ARG A 29 9.15 -15.07 13.08
C ARG A 29 9.40 -14.42 11.73
N LEU A 30 10.32 -13.46 11.67
CA LEU A 30 10.66 -12.78 10.44
C LEU A 30 11.64 -13.63 9.64
N ILE A 31 11.39 -13.76 8.35
CA ILE A 31 12.29 -14.47 7.44
C ILE A 31 12.97 -13.49 6.48
N LYS A 32 14.09 -13.92 5.92
CA LYS A 32 14.76 -13.32 4.77
C LYS A 32 14.96 -14.38 3.71
N ILE A 33 14.80 -14.00 2.47
CA ILE A 33 15.01 -14.89 1.31
C ILE A 33 16.18 -14.37 0.49
N ASN A 34 17.09 -15.27 0.11
CA ASN A 34 18.30 -14.96 -0.68
C ASN A 34 18.53 -15.97 -1.80
N LYS A 35 17.56 -16.86 -2.03
CA LYS A 35 17.51 -17.87 -3.10
C LYS A 35 16.04 -18.07 -3.48
N LEU A 36 15.79 -18.69 -4.62
CA LEU A 36 14.45 -19.10 -5.02
C LEU A 36 13.80 -19.94 -3.92
N VAL A 37 12.58 -19.61 -3.58
CA VAL A 37 11.78 -20.27 -2.53
C VAL A 37 10.51 -20.85 -3.12
N SER A 38 9.99 -21.90 -2.47
CA SER A 38 8.67 -22.43 -2.79
C SER A 38 7.56 -21.65 -2.07
N LEU A 39 6.30 -21.87 -2.47
CA LEU A 39 5.16 -21.25 -1.82
C LEU A 39 5.05 -21.66 -0.34
N GLU A 40 5.29 -22.94 -0.03
CA GLU A 40 5.22 -23.49 1.34
C GLU A 40 6.25 -22.84 2.27
N GLU A 41 7.40 -22.43 1.73
CA GLU A 41 8.44 -21.75 2.53
C GLU A 41 8.04 -20.34 2.96
N ILE A 42 7.15 -19.69 2.23
CA ILE A 42 6.76 -18.27 2.46
C ILE A 42 5.30 -18.10 2.89
N GLU A 43 4.45 -19.10 2.72
CA GLU A 43 3.05 -19.02 3.10
C GLU A 43 2.90 -18.70 4.60
N ASN A 44 2.04 -17.73 4.91
CA ASN A 44 1.81 -17.21 6.26
C ASN A 44 3.07 -16.69 6.97
N LYS A 45 4.11 -16.28 6.22
CA LYS A 45 5.35 -15.70 6.76
C LYS A 45 5.41 -14.19 6.51
N THR A 46 6.18 -13.52 7.36
CA THR A 46 6.55 -12.13 7.16
C THR A 46 8.00 -12.06 6.69
N ILE A 47 8.20 -11.61 5.46
CA ILE A 47 9.52 -11.38 4.88
C ILE A 47 9.95 -9.96 5.27
N HIS A 48 11.03 -9.85 6.05
CA HIS A 48 11.58 -8.57 6.50
C HIS A 48 12.87 -8.25 5.78
N GLN A 49 12.73 -7.71 4.58
CA GLN A 49 13.85 -7.22 3.76
C GLN A 49 13.36 -6.21 2.72
N ASP A 50 14.29 -5.60 2.03
CA ASP A 50 14.01 -4.71 0.91
C ASP A 50 13.31 -5.47 -0.22
N ILE A 51 12.24 -4.86 -0.78
CA ILE A 51 11.42 -5.48 -1.82
C ILE A 51 12.23 -5.79 -3.09
N PHE A 52 13.19 -4.93 -3.45
CA PHE A 52 14.06 -5.15 -4.62
C PHE A 52 14.89 -6.42 -4.49
N GLY A 53 15.31 -6.74 -3.26
CA GLY A 53 16.05 -7.97 -2.98
C GLY A 53 15.16 -9.19 -2.74
N ALA A 54 13.85 -9.04 -2.57
CA ALA A 54 12.94 -10.14 -2.32
C ALA A 54 12.25 -10.64 -3.60
N LEU A 55 11.78 -9.72 -4.44
CA LEU A 55 10.93 -10.05 -5.59
C LEU A 55 11.54 -11.08 -6.53
N ASP A 56 12.85 -11.05 -6.76
CA ASP A 56 13.54 -11.94 -7.70
C ASP A 56 13.59 -13.40 -7.21
N TYR A 57 13.35 -13.64 -5.92
CA TYR A 57 13.38 -14.97 -5.28
C TYR A 57 11.98 -15.56 -5.02
N LEU A 58 10.93 -14.78 -5.23
CA LEU A 58 9.56 -15.26 -5.04
C LEU A 58 9.13 -16.19 -6.19
N PRO A 59 8.21 -17.15 -5.95
CA PRO A 59 7.64 -17.98 -7.01
C PRO A 59 6.94 -17.15 -8.09
N GLU A 60 6.71 -17.74 -9.25
CA GLU A 60 5.92 -17.13 -10.33
C GLU A 60 4.44 -17.43 -10.16
N SER A 61 3.58 -16.50 -10.61
CA SER A 61 2.12 -16.70 -10.74
C SER A 61 1.44 -17.31 -9.50
N PHE A 62 1.81 -16.85 -8.30
CA PHE A 62 1.25 -17.39 -7.07
C PHE A 62 0.35 -16.40 -6.30
N VAL A 63 0.46 -15.11 -6.60
CA VAL A 63 -0.24 -14.04 -5.86
C VAL A 63 -1.60 -13.76 -6.49
N ASP A 64 -2.66 -13.84 -5.68
CA ASP A 64 -4.03 -13.47 -6.06
C ASP A 64 -4.32 -11.99 -5.82
N LEU A 65 -3.70 -11.39 -4.78
CA LEU A 65 -3.91 -10.01 -4.41
C LEU A 65 -2.62 -9.38 -3.90
N VAL A 66 -2.29 -8.21 -4.44
CA VAL A 66 -1.25 -7.33 -3.91
C VAL A 66 -1.91 -6.08 -3.33
N PHE A 67 -1.58 -5.76 -2.09
CA PHE A 67 -1.87 -4.48 -1.48
C PHE A 67 -0.54 -3.83 -1.07
N VAL A 68 -0.23 -2.68 -1.67
CA VAL A 68 1.05 -2.02 -1.47
C VAL A 68 0.88 -0.56 -1.05
N ASP A 69 1.58 -0.19 0.01
CA ASP A 69 1.66 1.18 0.53
C ASP A 69 3.13 1.65 0.43
N PRO A 70 3.53 2.14 -0.75
CA PRO A 70 4.91 2.55 -1.00
C PRO A 70 5.22 3.85 -0.24
N PRO A 71 6.50 4.19 -0.01
CA PRO A 71 6.86 5.54 0.40
C PRO A 71 6.30 6.57 -0.58
N TYR A 72 5.47 7.48 -0.08
CA TYR A 72 4.97 8.60 -0.88
C TYR A 72 6.11 9.56 -1.17
N ASN A 73 6.01 10.32 -2.27
CA ASN A 73 7.06 11.26 -2.68
C ASN A 73 7.16 12.46 -1.72
N LEU A 74 7.59 12.20 -0.50
CA LEU A 74 7.72 13.16 0.60
C LEU A 74 9.02 12.92 1.36
N ASN A 75 9.58 14.00 1.91
CA ASN A 75 10.69 13.87 2.87
C ASN A 75 10.19 13.21 4.16
N LYS A 76 10.57 11.97 4.39
CA LYS A 76 10.14 11.21 5.56
C LYS A 76 11.26 10.34 6.13
N ASN A 77 11.42 10.41 7.44
CA ASN A 77 12.34 9.55 8.18
C ASN A 77 11.56 8.36 8.79
N PHE A 78 12.06 7.16 8.54
CA PHE A 78 11.53 5.89 9.06
C PHE A 78 12.58 5.29 10.01
N ASN A 79 12.78 5.89 11.18
CA ASN A 79 13.77 5.44 12.17
C ASN A 79 15.18 5.24 11.59
N LEU A 80 15.45 4.10 10.94
CA LEU A 80 16.76 3.73 10.39
C LEU A 80 16.94 4.09 8.91
N THR A 81 15.87 4.44 8.22
CA THR A 81 15.89 4.79 6.79
C THR A 81 15.16 6.11 6.55
N SER A 82 15.54 6.80 5.50
CA SER A 82 14.83 8.01 5.07
C SER A 82 14.45 7.92 3.60
N PHE A 83 13.28 8.44 3.27
CA PHE A 83 12.89 8.69 1.90
C PHE A 83 12.96 10.18 1.64
N LYS A 84 13.61 10.57 0.56
CA LYS A 84 13.73 11.98 0.14
C LYS A 84 12.77 12.24 -1.02
N GLU A 85 12.07 13.37 -0.96
CA GLU A 85 11.25 13.85 -2.07
C GLU A 85 12.11 14.01 -3.32
N MET A 86 11.60 13.55 -4.45
CA MET A 86 12.22 13.63 -5.77
C MET A 86 11.31 14.41 -6.71
N ASP A 87 11.84 14.83 -7.87
CA ASP A 87 10.98 15.26 -8.95
C ASP A 87 10.06 14.13 -9.43
N SER A 88 8.97 14.50 -10.10
CA SER A 88 7.92 13.55 -10.50
C SER A 88 8.45 12.43 -11.40
N GLU A 89 9.34 12.76 -12.33
CA GLU A 89 9.90 11.79 -13.28
C GLU A 89 10.77 10.74 -12.56
N LYS A 90 11.62 11.16 -11.64
CA LYS A 90 12.45 10.24 -10.84
C LYS A 90 11.59 9.36 -9.94
N TYR A 91 10.52 9.91 -9.37
CA TYR A 91 9.60 9.12 -8.57
C TYR A 91 8.86 8.08 -9.43
N GLU A 92 8.43 8.44 -10.64
CA GLU A 92 7.86 7.49 -11.61
C GLU A 92 8.85 6.40 -11.99
N GLN A 93 10.12 6.73 -12.26
CA GLN A 93 11.18 5.76 -12.54
C GLN A 93 11.42 4.82 -11.36
N TRP A 94 11.41 5.34 -10.15
CA TRP A 94 11.53 4.53 -8.94
C TRP A 94 10.32 3.59 -8.77
N LEU A 95 9.09 4.07 -8.96
CA LEU A 95 7.89 3.22 -8.95
C LEU A 95 7.97 2.13 -10.01
N ASP A 96 8.35 2.49 -11.22
CA ASP A 96 8.46 1.60 -12.38
C ASP A 96 9.44 0.44 -12.12
N SER A 97 10.57 0.74 -11.47
CA SER A 97 11.65 -0.22 -11.22
C SER A 97 11.26 -1.44 -10.38
N TRP A 98 10.22 -1.34 -9.55
CA TRP A 98 9.72 -2.46 -8.74
C TRP A 98 8.31 -2.92 -9.15
N ILE A 99 7.45 -2.04 -9.67
CA ILE A 99 6.11 -2.42 -10.13
C ILE A 99 6.21 -3.43 -11.27
N VAL A 100 7.13 -3.24 -12.21
CA VAL A 100 7.35 -4.19 -13.31
C VAL A 100 7.69 -5.59 -12.81
N LYS A 101 8.40 -5.71 -11.70
CA LYS A 101 8.78 -7.01 -11.11
C LYS A 101 7.59 -7.73 -10.46
N LEU A 102 6.53 -7.02 -10.08
CA LEU A 102 5.32 -7.64 -9.53
C LEU A 102 4.62 -8.53 -10.56
N ILE A 103 4.69 -8.19 -11.84
CA ILE A 103 3.96 -8.90 -12.90
C ILE A 103 4.26 -10.40 -12.88
N ARG A 104 5.54 -10.77 -12.68
CA ARG A 104 5.98 -12.16 -12.67
C ARG A 104 5.33 -13.01 -11.58
N ILE A 105 5.07 -12.41 -10.42
CA ILE A 105 4.52 -13.12 -9.27
C ILE A 105 2.99 -13.17 -9.25
N LEU A 106 2.33 -12.33 -10.06
CA LEU A 106 0.88 -12.21 -10.09
C LEU A 106 0.24 -13.31 -10.95
N LYS A 107 -0.86 -13.87 -10.46
CA LYS A 107 -1.74 -14.71 -11.29
C LYS A 107 -2.45 -13.87 -12.35
N PRO A 108 -2.87 -14.46 -13.49
CA PRO A 108 -3.52 -13.71 -14.58
C PRO A 108 -4.81 -12.98 -14.16
N TYR A 109 -5.45 -13.40 -13.08
CA TYR A 109 -6.69 -12.83 -12.52
C TYR A 109 -6.45 -12.05 -11.22
N ALA A 110 -5.20 -11.76 -10.91
CA ALA A 110 -4.84 -11.05 -9.68
C ALA A 110 -5.33 -9.60 -9.66
N SER A 111 -5.59 -9.13 -8.46
CA SER A 111 -5.92 -7.74 -8.15
C SER A 111 -4.74 -7.03 -7.48
N VAL A 112 -4.54 -5.76 -7.83
CA VAL A 112 -3.46 -4.93 -7.29
C VAL A 112 -4.05 -3.63 -6.74
N TYR A 113 -3.75 -3.32 -5.49
CA TYR A 113 -4.12 -2.08 -4.83
C TYR A 113 -2.86 -1.30 -4.46
N ILE A 114 -2.75 -0.06 -4.95
CA ILE A 114 -1.58 0.79 -4.73
C ILE A 114 -2.02 2.06 -4.01
N CYS A 115 -1.54 2.24 -2.78
CA CYS A 115 -1.82 3.44 -1.98
C CYS A 115 -0.95 4.61 -2.40
N GLY A 116 -1.49 5.82 -2.28
CA GLY A 116 -0.75 7.05 -2.51
C GLY A 116 -1.45 8.26 -1.90
N ASP A 117 -0.69 9.29 -1.59
CA ASP A 117 -1.27 10.59 -1.30
C ASP A 117 -1.62 11.34 -2.57
N TRP A 118 -2.33 12.46 -2.44
CA TRP A 118 -2.77 13.26 -3.58
C TRP A 118 -1.62 13.76 -4.48
N LYS A 119 -0.41 13.96 -3.94
CA LYS A 119 0.77 14.38 -4.71
C LYS A 119 1.36 13.23 -5.52
N SER A 120 1.44 12.05 -4.91
CA SER A 120 2.01 10.85 -5.52
C SER A 120 1.03 10.13 -6.45
N SER A 121 -0.27 10.41 -6.32
CA SER A 121 -1.36 9.71 -7.02
C SER A 121 -1.22 9.76 -8.54
N GLY A 122 -0.81 10.90 -9.11
CA GLY A 122 -0.59 11.05 -10.54
C GLY A 122 0.54 10.18 -11.08
N ALA A 123 1.67 10.15 -10.37
CA ALA A 123 2.82 9.32 -10.72
C ALA A 123 2.46 7.82 -10.63
N ILE A 124 1.75 7.41 -9.58
CA ILE A 124 1.27 6.04 -9.41
C ILE A 124 0.36 5.64 -10.58
N PHE A 125 -0.60 6.49 -10.96
CA PHE A 125 -1.46 6.25 -12.11
C PHE A 125 -0.65 6.09 -13.41
N ASN A 126 0.31 6.98 -13.65
CA ASN A 126 1.13 6.98 -14.86
C ASN A 126 1.95 5.69 -15.01
N VAL A 127 2.48 5.17 -13.90
CA VAL A 127 3.25 3.94 -13.91
C VAL A 127 2.32 2.72 -13.95
N ALA A 128 1.29 2.69 -13.10
CA ALA A 128 0.39 1.53 -13.03
C ALA A 128 -0.28 1.23 -14.37
N LYS A 129 -0.73 2.24 -15.13
CA LYS A 129 -1.37 2.05 -16.44
C LYS A 129 -0.47 1.43 -17.52
N LYS A 130 0.86 1.40 -17.31
CA LYS A 130 1.77 0.71 -18.25
C LYS A 130 1.62 -0.81 -18.16
N TYR A 131 1.25 -1.32 -16.99
CA TYR A 131 1.31 -2.74 -16.64
C TYR A 131 -0.05 -3.34 -16.33
N PHE A 132 -1.00 -2.51 -15.87
CA PHE A 132 -2.28 -2.94 -15.35
C PHE A 132 -3.43 -2.21 -16.03
N LYS A 133 -4.60 -2.84 -16.01
CA LYS A 133 -5.88 -2.19 -16.28
C LYS A 133 -6.31 -1.46 -15.01
N ILE A 134 -6.45 -0.15 -15.08
CA ILE A 134 -6.95 0.66 -13.98
C ILE A 134 -8.47 0.47 -13.90
N GLN A 135 -8.96 -0.05 -12.81
CA GLN A 135 -10.39 -0.26 -12.58
C GLN A 135 -11.02 0.93 -11.88
N ASN A 136 -10.45 1.37 -10.76
CA ASN A 136 -10.97 2.47 -9.96
C ASN A 136 -9.86 3.24 -9.23
N ARG A 137 -10.17 4.50 -8.89
CA ARG A 137 -9.53 5.22 -7.82
C ARG A 137 -10.47 5.23 -6.62
N ILE A 138 -10.06 4.64 -5.52
CA ILE A 138 -10.78 4.61 -4.26
C ILE A 138 -10.24 5.76 -3.41
N THR A 139 -11.11 6.63 -2.92
CA THR A 139 -10.73 7.68 -1.98
C THR A 139 -10.93 7.17 -0.56
N PHE A 140 -9.85 7.07 0.19
CA PHE A 140 -9.86 6.73 1.61
C PHE A 140 -9.89 8.01 2.45
N GLU A 141 -10.99 8.27 3.14
CA GLU A 141 -11.12 9.41 4.02
C GLU A 141 -10.40 9.18 5.35
N ARG A 142 -9.56 10.12 5.73
CA ARG A 142 -8.87 10.13 7.02
C ARG A 142 -9.70 10.86 8.08
N GLU A 143 -9.70 10.34 9.29
CA GLU A 143 -10.35 10.96 10.45
C GLU A 143 -9.84 12.39 10.71
N LYS A 144 -8.57 12.68 10.42
CA LYS A 144 -7.95 13.99 10.58
C LYS A 144 -7.22 14.43 9.32
N GLY A 145 -7.75 15.45 8.68
CA GLY A 145 -7.02 16.10 7.59
C GLY A 145 -5.84 16.92 8.11
N ARG A 146 -4.78 16.97 7.30
CA ARG A 146 -3.68 17.91 7.50
C ARG A 146 -4.06 19.25 6.84
N GLY A 147 -4.10 20.31 7.63
CA GLY A 147 -4.39 21.65 7.15
C GLY A 147 -3.12 22.42 6.88
N ALA A 148 -3.16 23.28 5.86
CA ALA A 148 -2.18 24.32 5.65
C ALA A 148 -2.83 25.69 5.87
N LYS A 149 -2.03 26.70 6.21
CA LYS A 149 -2.53 28.05 6.45
C LYS A 149 -2.94 28.76 5.16
N SER A 150 -2.43 28.33 4.00
CA SER A 150 -2.56 28.99 2.70
C SER A 150 -3.24 28.17 1.61
N ASN A 151 -3.69 26.94 1.93
CA ASN A 151 -4.39 26.08 0.98
C ASN A 151 -5.48 25.23 1.66
N TRP A 152 -6.16 24.39 0.88
CA TRP A 152 -7.21 23.51 1.38
C TRP A 152 -6.65 22.37 2.23
N LYS A 153 -7.40 22.02 3.26
CA LYS A 153 -7.09 20.88 4.13
C LYS A 153 -7.31 19.58 3.37
N ASN A 154 -6.28 18.74 3.29
CA ASN A 154 -6.38 17.41 2.72
C ASN A 154 -6.67 16.38 3.84
N CYS A 155 -7.73 15.58 3.67
CA CYS A 155 -8.13 14.52 4.58
C CYS A 155 -8.28 13.16 3.87
N SER A 156 -7.76 13.02 2.64
CA SER A 156 -7.90 11.78 1.89
C SER A 156 -6.55 11.19 1.45
N GLU A 157 -6.58 9.91 1.14
CA GLU A 157 -5.56 9.17 0.40
C GLU A 157 -6.23 8.45 -0.76
N ASP A 158 -5.48 8.20 -1.82
CA ASP A 158 -5.94 7.46 -2.98
C ASP A 158 -5.45 6.01 -2.90
N ILE A 159 -6.31 5.07 -3.32
CA ILE A 159 -5.95 3.68 -3.53
C ILE A 159 -6.33 3.32 -4.96
N TRP A 160 -5.35 3.05 -5.79
CA TRP A 160 -5.57 2.63 -7.17
C TRP A 160 -5.85 1.14 -7.21
N PHE A 161 -7.08 0.79 -7.61
CA PHE A 161 -7.47 -0.60 -7.88
C PHE A 161 -7.18 -0.94 -9.33
N CYS A 162 -6.33 -1.94 -9.52
CA CYS A 162 -5.83 -2.37 -10.81
C CYS A 162 -5.95 -3.89 -10.96
N THR A 163 -5.98 -4.38 -12.22
CA THR A 163 -6.01 -5.80 -12.55
C THR A 163 -5.11 -6.11 -13.74
N LEU A 164 -4.66 -7.35 -13.88
CA LEU A 164 -3.91 -7.78 -15.08
C LEU A 164 -4.82 -8.03 -16.28
N SER A 165 -6.06 -8.46 -16.04
CA SER A 165 -7.02 -8.83 -17.09
C SER A 165 -8.43 -8.37 -16.73
N ASP A 166 -9.38 -8.61 -17.64
CA ASP A 166 -10.81 -8.36 -17.38
C ASP A 166 -11.44 -9.47 -16.52
N ARG A 167 -10.75 -10.59 -16.35
CA ARG A 167 -11.15 -11.67 -15.45
C ARG A 167 -10.47 -11.49 -14.11
N TYR A 168 -11.20 -11.02 -13.11
CA TYR A 168 -10.72 -10.88 -11.74
C TYR A 168 -11.87 -11.15 -10.76
N TYR A 169 -11.54 -11.52 -9.54
CA TYR A 169 -12.53 -11.74 -8.52
C TYR A 169 -12.93 -10.44 -7.84
N PHE A 170 -14.24 -10.13 -7.84
CA PHE A 170 -14.79 -8.99 -7.11
C PHE A 170 -16.15 -9.34 -6.54
N ASN A 171 -16.27 -9.39 -5.22
CA ASN A 171 -17.53 -9.69 -4.54
C ASN A 171 -18.26 -8.39 -4.19
N VAL A 172 -19.14 -7.94 -5.09
CA VAL A 172 -19.95 -6.73 -4.92
C VAL A 172 -20.83 -6.82 -3.67
N ASP A 173 -21.38 -7.99 -3.37
CA ASP A 173 -22.31 -8.15 -2.25
C ASP A 173 -21.62 -7.99 -0.90
N ALA A 174 -20.34 -8.37 -0.80
CA ALA A 174 -19.56 -8.20 0.41
C ALA A 174 -19.22 -6.72 0.72
N VAL A 175 -19.23 -5.84 -0.28
CA VAL A 175 -18.87 -4.41 -0.12
C VAL A 175 -20.08 -3.48 -0.22
N LYS A 176 -21.27 -3.99 -0.47
CA LYS A 176 -22.51 -3.20 -0.50
C LYS A 176 -22.80 -2.59 0.88
N MET A 177 -22.99 -1.30 0.90
CA MET A 177 -23.47 -0.58 2.09
C MET A 177 -24.95 -0.23 1.92
N LYS A 178 -25.75 -0.46 2.96
CA LYS A 178 -27.13 0.06 2.99
C LYS A 178 -27.07 1.58 3.02
N ARG A 179 -27.69 2.21 2.02
CA ARG A 179 -27.74 3.66 1.90
C ARG A 179 -29.18 4.13 2.05
N LYS A 180 -29.42 5.13 2.93
CA LYS A 180 -30.71 5.82 2.97
C LYS A 180 -30.79 6.74 1.74
N VAL A 181 -31.76 6.48 0.86
CA VAL A 181 -32.01 7.36 -0.29
C VAL A 181 -32.91 8.50 0.20
N VAL A 182 -32.36 9.71 0.24
CA VAL A 182 -33.09 10.92 0.69
C VAL A 182 -33.93 11.50 -0.45
N ALA A 183 -33.44 11.40 -1.69
CA ALA A 183 -34.14 11.79 -2.90
C ALA A 183 -34.04 10.65 -3.91
N PRO A 184 -35.06 9.80 -4.04
CA PRO A 184 -35.04 8.71 -5.01
C PRO A 184 -35.07 9.29 -6.42
N TYR A 185 -34.07 8.94 -7.22
CA TYR A 185 -34.04 9.21 -8.63
C TYR A 185 -34.80 8.11 -9.37
N LYS A 186 -35.75 8.49 -10.21
CA LYS A 186 -36.38 7.60 -11.17
C LYS A 186 -35.82 7.92 -12.55
N ASP A 187 -35.28 6.95 -13.23
CA ASP A 187 -34.99 7.08 -14.65
C ASP A 187 -36.28 7.07 -15.47
N GLY A 188 -36.21 7.40 -16.77
CA GLY A 188 -37.38 7.53 -17.62
C GLY A 188 -38.17 6.23 -17.84
N ASN A 189 -37.72 5.10 -17.27
CA ASN A 189 -38.35 3.78 -17.40
C ASN A 189 -39.06 3.30 -16.10
N GLY A 190 -39.13 4.13 -15.06
CA GLY A 190 -39.90 3.88 -13.83
C GLY A 190 -39.16 3.78 -12.54
#